data_c403daa20c315938d5b48f3fdb4bff0a
#
_entry.id   c403daa20c315938d5b48f3fdb4bff0a
#
_cell.length_a   1.000
_cell.length_b   1.000
_cell.length_c   1.000
_cell.angle_alpha   90.00
_cell.angle_beta   90.00
_cell.angle_gamma   90.00
#
_symmetry.space_group_name_H-M   'P 1'
#
loop_
_entity.id
_entity.type
_entity.pdbx_description
1 polymer ?
#
loop_
_entity_poly.entity_id
_entity_poly.type
_entity_poly.pdbx_seq_one_letter_code
_entity_poly.pdbx_strand_id
1 'polypeptide(L)'
;MPTKINGLPAHVLLIHVVIVLIPIAALMLVASAVWPAARAKLGFLTPAVALVALAAVPVTTNAGHWLQDHLRGGAGHQDPAILRHAHLGGQLLPWAIGIFVMAAAVWVLGRRFDLTWRPAPATTEEGTLRRLPVWITAVVAVIAIAVSVGGVVQLVRIGDSGAQAEWSGRTVG
;
A
#
# COMPACT_ATOMS: atom_id res chain seq x y z
N MET A 1 -13.15 3.45 -19.90
CA MET A 1 -12.53 4.40 -18.97
C MET A 1 -11.84 5.50 -19.77
N PRO A 2 -11.76 6.76 -19.31
CA PRO A 2 -11.05 7.79 -20.02
C PRO A 2 -9.58 7.40 -20.12
N THR A 3 -9.12 7.21 -21.33
CA THR A 3 -7.78 6.69 -21.66
C THR A 3 -6.72 7.79 -21.70
N LYS A 4 -7.18 9.05 -21.79
CA LYS A 4 -6.36 10.26 -21.74
C LYS A 4 -7.04 11.32 -20.88
N ILE A 5 -6.27 11.98 -20.03
CA ILE A 5 -6.68 13.13 -19.21
C ILE A 5 -5.75 14.28 -19.63
N ASN A 6 -6.32 15.36 -20.17
CA ASN A 6 -5.54 16.51 -20.69
C ASN A 6 -4.42 16.12 -21.68
N GLY A 7 -4.68 15.15 -22.56
CA GLY A 7 -3.69 14.68 -23.53
C GLY A 7 -2.64 13.67 -23.02
N LEU A 8 -2.56 13.45 -21.70
CA LEU A 8 -1.65 12.49 -21.09
C LEU A 8 -2.35 11.13 -20.88
N PRO A 9 -1.65 9.99 -21.03
CA PRO A 9 -2.18 8.70 -20.69
C PRO A 9 -2.64 8.67 -19.22
N ALA A 10 -3.85 8.20 -18.95
CA ALA A 10 -4.41 8.14 -17.59
C ALA A 10 -3.53 7.34 -16.62
N HIS A 11 -2.85 6.30 -17.12
CA HIS A 11 -1.92 5.49 -16.35
C HIS A 11 -0.80 6.34 -15.69
N VAL A 12 -0.21 7.28 -16.42
CA VAL A 12 0.88 8.14 -15.92
C VAL A 12 0.43 9.01 -14.74
N LEU A 13 -0.81 9.49 -14.77
CA LEU A 13 -1.36 10.29 -13.66
C LEU A 13 -1.72 9.41 -12.47
N LEU A 14 -2.32 8.25 -12.71
CA LEU A 14 -2.76 7.32 -11.68
C LEU A 14 -1.59 6.70 -10.92
N ILE A 15 -0.45 6.46 -11.59
CA ILE A 15 0.73 5.90 -10.93
C ILE A 15 1.27 6.83 -9.82
N HIS A 16 1.17 8.15 -10.00
CA HIS A 16 1.58 9.11 -8.98
C HIS A 16 0.70 9.02 -7.73
N VAL A 17 -0.59 8.74 -7.89
CA VAL A 17 -1.51 8.52 -6.76
C VAL A 17 -1.07 7.29 -5.95
N VAL A 18 -0.74 6.19 -6.62
CA VAL A 18 -0.30 4.94 -5.95
C VAL A 18 1.05 5.14 -5.26
N ILE A 19 2.02 5.80 -5.93
CA ILE A 19 3.37 6.07 -5.39
C ILE A 19 3.30 6.90 -4.10
N VAL A 20 2.32 7.79 -3.98
CA VAL A 20 2.15 8.64 -2.79
C VAL A 20 1.33 7.93 -1.72
N LEU A 21 0.19 7.32 -2.11
CA LEU A 21 -0.75 6.77 -1.13
C LEU A 21 -0.27 5.50 -0.43
N ILE A 22 0.44 4.61 -1.13
CA ILE A 22 0.95 3.37 -0.51
C ILE A 22 1.94 3.66 0.63
N PRO A 23 3.00 4.50 0.46
CA PRO A 23 3.89 4.85 1.55
C PRO A 23 3.19 5.60 2.69
N ILE A 24 2.26 6.51 2.39
CA ILE A 24 1.49 7.22 3.41
C ILE A 24 0.65 6.23 4.23
N ALA A 25 -0.10 5.33 3.58
CA ALA A 25 -0.89 4.30 4.26
C ALA A 25 -0.01 3.38 5.12
N ALA A 26 1.16 2.97 4.59
CA ALA A 26 2.13 2.15 5.31
C ALA A 26 2.69 2.86 6.56
N LEU A 27 3.08 4.13 6.45
CA LEU A 27 3.56 4.94 7.57
C LEU A 27 2.47 5.15 8.63
N MET A 28 1.24 5.46 8.21
CA MET A 28 0.10 5.62 9.12
C MET A 28 -0.22 4.30 9.83
N LEU A 29 -0.16 3.17 9.14
CA LEU A 29 -0.36 1.84 9.74
C LEU A 29 0.71 1.55 10.79
N VAL A 30 1.99 1.71 10.47
CA VAL A 30 3.09 1.50 11.41
C VAL A 30 2.95 2.42 12.62
N ALA A 31 2.74 3.72 12.41
CA ALA A 31 2.54 4.69 13.49
C ALA A 31 1.35 4.29 14.40
N SER A 32 0.23 3.88 13.81
CA SER A 32 -0.95 3.44 14.57
C SER A 32 -0.72 2.13 15.32
N ALA A 33 0.09 1.22 14.78
CA ALA A 33 0.39 -0.06 15.41
C ALA A 33 1.32 0.09 16.62
N VAL A 34 2.37 0.92 16.48
CA VAL A 34 3.43 1.03 17.51
C VAL A 34 3.20 2.17 18.50
N TRP A 35 2.43 3.19 18.17
CA TRP A 35 2.30 4.40 18.96
C TRP A 35 0.84 4.69 19.33
N PRO A 36 0.43 4.48 20.62
CA PRO A 36 -0.96 4.69 21.05
C PRO A 36 -1.50 6.11 20.81
N ALA A 37 -0.67 7.15 20.98
CA ALA A 37 -1.07 8.52 20.71
C ALA A 37 -1.30 8.80 19.21
N ALA A 38 -0.51 8.20 18.32
CA ALA A 38 -0.73 8.28 16.89
C ALA A 38 -2.03 7.55 16.51
N ARG A 39 -2.27 6.35 17.05
CA ARG A 39 -3.51 5.59 16.85
C ARG A 39 -4.74 6.40 17.25
N ALA A 40 -4.70 7.06 18.40
CA ALA A 40 -5.80 7.89 18.89
C ALA A 40 -6.10 9.07 17.95
N LYS A 41 -5.05 9.72 17.41
CA LYS A 41 -5.17 10.87 16.50
C LYS A 41 -5.59 10.47 15.09
N LEU A 42 -4.97 9.42 14.54
CA LEU A 42 -5.23 8.96 13.17
C LEU A 42 -6.57 8.21 13.06
N GLY A 43 -6.93 7.42 14.08
CA GLY A 43 -8.23 6.76 14.18
C GLY A 43 -8.68 6.09 12.88
N PHE A 44 -9.88 6.44 12.41
CA PHE A 44 -10.47 5.95 11.17
C PHE A 44 -9.71 6.40 9.91
N LEU A 45 -8.92 7.46 9.99
CA LEU A 45 -8.21 7.98 8.81
C LEU A 45 -7.22 6.94 8.25
N THR A 46 -6.59 6.14 9.12
CA THR A 46 -5.65 5.08 8.68
C THR A 46 -6.29 4.05 7.75
N PRO A 47 -7.38 3.34 8.12
CA PRO A 47 -8.03 2.42 7.20
C PRO A 47 -8.69 3.12 6.01
N ALA A 48 -9.13 4.37 6.13
CA ALA A 48 -9.71 5.11 5.02
C ALA A 48 -8.65 5.40 3.94
N VAL A 49 -7.47 5.90 4.31
CA VAL A 49 -6.37 6.13 3.37
C VAL A 49 -5.88 4.82 2.76
N ALA A 50 -5.78 3.75 3.56
CA ALA A 50 -5.41 2.43 3.06
C ALA A 50 -6.44 1.87 2.05
N LEU A 51 -7.73 2.12 2.25
CA LEU A 51 -8.79 1.74 1.32
C LEU A 51 -8.68 2.49 -0.01
N VAL A 52 -8.43 3.80 0.03
CA VAL A 52 -8.24 4.61 -1.18
C VAL A 52 -6.99 4.13 -1.93
N ALA A 53 -5.88 3.85 -1.22
CA ALA A 53 -4.68 3.28 -1.81
C ALA A 53 -4.96 1.92 -2.46
N LEU A 54 -5.68 1.02 -1.78
CA LEU A 54 -6.10 -0.27 -2.31
C LEU A 54 -6.94 -0.14 -3.58
N ALA A 55 -7.91 0.77 -3.60
CA ALA A 55 -8.77 1.01 -4.77
C ALA A 55 -7.98 1.59 -5.96
N ALA A 56 -6.97 2.43 -5.69
CA ALA A 56 -6.13 3.02 -6.73
C ALA A 56 -5.26 1.97 -7.46
N VAL A 57 -4.83 0.89 -6.79
CA VAL A 57 -3.97 -0.14 -7.40
C VAL A 57 -4.62 -0.80 -8.61
N PRO A 58 -5.82 -1.44 -8.53
CA PRO A 58 -6.42 -2.10 -9.70
C PRO A 58 -6.80 -1.11 -10.80
N VAL A 59 -7.19 0.12 -10.45
CA VAL A 59 -7.50 1.16 -11.44
C VAL A 59 -6.24 1.52 -12.25
N THR A 60 -5.10 1.68 -11.58
CA THR A 60 -3.81 1.98 -12.21
C THR A 60 -3.30 0.80 -13.06
N THR A 61 -3.43 -0.43 -12.56
CA THR A 61 -3.00 -1.63 -13.26
C THR A 61 -3.82 -1.84 -14.53
N ASN A 62 -5.14 -1.68 -14.47
CA ASN A 62 -6.02 -1.79 -15.65
C ASN A 62 -5.73 -0.71 -16.69
N ALA A 63 -5.46 0.53 -16.26
CA ALA A 63 -5.04 1.60 -17.16
C ALA A 63 -3.68 1.30 -17.82
N GLY A 64 -2.78 0.62 -17.11
CA GLY A 64 -1.50 0.15 -17.63
C GLY A 64 -1.65 -0.95 -18.69
N HIS A 65 -2.49 -1.95 -18.46
CA HIS A 65 -2.79 -3.00 -19.44
C HIS A 65 -3.41 -2.41 -20.72
N TRP A 66 -4.36 -1.49 -20.56
CA TRP A 66 -4.95 -0.81 -21.71
C TRP A 66 -3.89 -0.05 -22.53
N LEU A 67 -2.97 0.69 -21.87
CA LEU A 67 -1.89 1.40 -22.55
C LEU A 67 -0.97 0.42 -23.29
N GLN A 68 -0.60 -0.68 -22.65
CA GLN A 68 0.22 -1.74 -23.23
C GLN A 68 -0.42 -2.30 -24.50
N ASP A 69 -1.72 -2.57 -24.50
CA ASP A 69 -2.44 -3.11 -25.67
C ASP A 69 -2.50 -2.11 -26.83
N HIS A 70 -2.61 -0.81 -26.53
CA HIS A 70 -2.61 0.25 -27.56
C HIS A 70 -1.22 0.48 -28.16
N LEU A 71 -0.15 0.32 -27.38
CA LEU A 71 1.22 0.41 -27.88
C LEU A 71 1.60 -0.81 -28.74
N ARG A 72 0.94 -1.95 -28.55
CA ARG A 72 1.13 -3.19 -29.32
C ARG A 72 0.60 -3.12 -30.77
N GLY A 73 -0.20 -2.11 -31.11
CA GLY A 73 -0.91 -2.02 -32.40
C GLY A 73 -0.03 -1.87 -33.64
N GLY A 74 1.31 -2.03 -33.57
CA GLY A 74 2.18 -1.85 -34.72
C GLY A 74 3.35 -2.81 -34.89
N ALA A 75 3.80 -3.56 -33.89
CA ALA A 75 4.92 -4.49 -34.07
C ALA A 75 4.88 -5.59 -33.01
N GLY A 76 4.85 -6.84 -33.42
CA GLY A 76 4.75 -8.04 -32.59
C GLY A 76 5.95 -8.34 -31.68
N HIS A 77 6.71 -7.35 -31.24
CA HIS A 77 7.78 -7.46 -30.27
C HIS A 77 7.29 -6.96 -28.92
N GLN A 78 7.10 -7.90 -27.99
CA GLN A 78 6.86 -7.57 -26.59
C GLN A 78 8.22 -7.29 -25.94
N ASP A 79 8.49 -6.02 -25.59
CA ASP A 79 9.69 -5.67 -24.83
C ASP A 79 9.63 -6.41 -23.47
N PRO A 80 10.61 -7.29 -23.16
CA PRO A 80 10.66 -8.03 -21.89
C PRO A 80 10.62 -7.10 -20.67
N ALA A 81 11.13 -5.87 -20.76
CA ALA A 81 11.12 -4.90 -19.68
C ALA A 81 9.68 -4.41 -19.37
N ILE A 82 8.86 -4.18 -20.39
CA ILE A 82 7.45 -3.79 -20.22
C ILE A 82 6.65 -4.95 -19.60
N LEU A 83 6.89 -6.18 -20.04
CA LEU A 83 6.23 -7.37 -19.46
C LEU A 83 6.59 -7.55 -18.00
N ARG A 84 7.87 -7.40 -17.64
CA ARG A 84 8.34 -7.44 -16.27
C ARG A 84 7.69 -6.38 -15.41
N HIS A 85 7.61 -5.14 -15.90
CA HIS A 85 6.95 -4.03 -15.19
C HIS A 85 5.47 -4.33 -14.94
N ALA A 86 4.73 -4.80 -15.96
CA ALA A 86 3.33 -5.17 -15.82
C ALA A 86 3.11 -6.31 -14.81
N HIS A 87 3.98 -7.33 -14.84
CA HIS A 87 3.94 -8.45 -13.89
C HIS A 87 4.17 -7.97 -12.44
N LEU A 88 5.20 -7.17 -12.21
CA LEU A 88 5.49 -6.60 -10.89
C LEU A 88 4.36 -5.69 -10.39
N GLY A 89 3.74 -4.91 -11.30
CA GLY A 89 2.59 -4.06 -10.99
C GLY A 89 1.40 -4.86 -10.44
N GLY A 90 1.11 -6.02 -11.03
CA GLY A 90 0.06 -6.93 -10.54
C GLY A 90 0.34 -7.48 -9.14
N GLN A 91 1.61 -7.64 -8.76
CA GLN A 91 2.02 -8.13 -7.44
C GLN A 91 1.87 -7.10 -6.31
N LEU A 92 1.53 -5.83 -6.61
CA LEU A 92 1.30 -4.83 -5.57
C LEU A 92 -0.04 -5.04 -4.85
N LEU A 93 -1.03 -5.61 -5.53
CA LEU A 93 -2.38 -5.78 -4.98
C LEU A 93 -2.42 -6.57 -3.67
N PRO A 94 -1.79 -7.73 -3.52
CA PRO A 94 -1.79 -8.45 -2.24
C PRO A 94 -1.17 -7.64 -1.09
N TRP A 95 -0.16 -6.82 -1.34
CA TRP A 95 0.41 -5.93 -0.34
C TRP A 95 -0.55 -4.80 0.06
N ALA A 96 -1.25 -4.20 -0.91
CA ALA A 96 -2.26 -3.18 -0.64
C ALA A 96 -3.43 -3.75 0.16
N ILE A 97 -3.88 -4.97 -0.14
CA ILE A 97 -4.88 -5.70 0.66
C ILE A 97 -4.36 -5.91 2.09
N GLY A 98 -3.13 -6.38 2.24
CA GLY A 98 -2.50 -6.60 3.55
C GLY A 98 -2.43 -5.32 4.38
N ILE A 99 -2.01 -4.19 3.78
CA ILE A 99 -1.97 -2.88 4.45
C ILE A 99 -3.37 -2.46 4.90
N PHE A 100 -4.39 -2.59 4.04
CA PHE A 100 -5.77 -2.24 4.38
C PHE A 100 -6.33 -3.12 5.50
N VAL A 101 -6.19 -4.44 5.41
CA VAL A 101 -6.69 -5.40 6.42
C VAL A 101 -6.03 -5.13 7.77
N MET A 102 -4.71 -4.91 7.79
CA MET A 102 -3.99 -4.59 9.02
C MET A 102 -4.39 -3.22 9.58
N ALA A 103 -4.61 -2.21 8.73
CA ALA A 103 -5.08 -0.88 9.16
C ALA A 103 -6.48 -0.96 9.80
N ALA A 104 -7.39 -1.71 9.18
CA ALA A 104 -8.71 -1.97 9.73
C ALA A 104 -8.64 -2.76 11.05
N ALA A 105 -7.80 -3.80 11.12
CA ALA A 105 -7.61 -4.60 12.32
C ALA A 105 -7.06 -3.77 13.48
N VAL A 106 -6.00 -2.96 13.26
CA VAL A 106 -5.43 -2.07 14.29
C VAL A 106 -6.45 -1.06 14.77
N TRP A 107 -7.26 -0.49 13.87
CA TRP A 107 -8.32 0.45 14.23
C TRP A 107 -9.41 -0.21 15.06
N VAL A 108 -9.95 -1.38 14.63
CA VAL A 108 -11.01 -2.10 15.36
C VAL A 108 -10.51 -2.58 16.72
N LEU A 109 -9.32 -3.19 16.77
CA LEU A 109 -8.72 -3.66 18.02
C LEU A 109 -8.48 -2.49 18.98
N GLY A 110 -7.97 -1.35 18.48
CA GLY A 110 -7.74 -0.16 19.30
C GLY A 110 -9.03 0.49 19.84
N ARG A 111 -10.21 0.20 19.23
CA ARG A 111 -11.52 0.63 19.74
C ARG A 111 -12.11 -0.34 20.77
N ARG A 112 -11.73 -1.62 20.72
CA ARG A 112 -12.26 -2.67 21.57
C ARG A 112 -11.36 -3.00 22.75
N PHE A 113 -10.06 -2.76 22.58
CA PHE A 113 -9.02 -3.15 23.52
C PHE A 113 -7.97 -2.05 23.68
N ASP A 114 -7.35 -2.01 24.85
CA ASP A 114 -6.18 -1.16 25.07
C ASP A 114 -4.92 -1.88 24.53
N LEU A 115 -4.42 -1.42 23.39
CA LEU A 115 -3.18 -1.90 22.74
C LEU A 115 -1.98 -1.09 23.23
N THR A 116 -1.64 -1.20 24.51
CA THR A 116 -0.47 -0.52 25.09
C THR A 116 0.66 -1.51 25.36
N TRP A 117 1.88 -1.00 25.36
CA TRP A 117 3.09 -1.77 25.66
C TRP A 117 3.31 -1.97 27.18
N ARG A 118 2.44 -1.40 28.01
CA ARG A 118 2.52 -1.52 29.48
C ARG A 118 1.90 -2.83 29.96
N PRO A 119 2.49 -3.49 30.96
CA PRO A 119 1.83 -4.63 31.62
C PRO A 119 0.45 -4.22 32.16
N ALA A 120 -0.49 -5.16 32.14
CA ALA A 120 -1.82 -4.92 32.71
C ALA A 120 -1.70 -4.61 34.21
N PRO A 121 -2.44 -3.62 34.76
CA PRO A 121 -2.49 -3.41 36.20
C PRO A 121 -3.17 -4.62 36.86
N ALA A 122 -2.79 -4.89 38.12
CA ALA A 122 -3.33 -6.00 38.89
C ALA A 122 -4.85 -5.86 39.18
N THR A 123 -5.37 -4.63 39.13
CA THR A 123 -6.79 -4.31 39.31
C THR A 123 -7.31 -3.56 38.10
N THR A 124 -8.43 -4.02 37.51
CA THR A 124 -9.13 -3.32 36.44
C THR A 124 -10.27 -2.52 37.05
N GLU A 125 -10.20 -1.19 36.97
CA GLU A 125 -11.33 -0.34 37.36
C GLU A 125 -12.48 -0.51 36.35
N GLU A 126 -13.72 -0.49 36.82
CA GLU A 126 -14.93 -0.55 35.99
C GLU A 126 -14.91 0.62 34.99
N GLY A 127 -14.99 0.31 33.69
CA GLY A 127 -14.96 1.29 32.58
C GLY A 127 -13.66 1.39 31.80
N THR A 128 -12.57 0.71 32.20
CA THR A 128 -11.35 0.64 31.42
C THR A 128 -11.43 -0.43 30.31
N LEU A 129 -10.95 -0.11 29.11
CA LEU A 129 -10.84 -1.09 28.03
C LEU A 129 -9.97 -2.28 28.48
N ARG A 130 -10.45 -3.50 28.19
CA ARG A 130 -9.68 -4.71 28.45
C ARG A 130 -8.36 -4.66 27.68
N ARG A 131 -7.24 -4.77 28.38
CA ARG A 131 -5.91 -4.78 27.77
C ARG A 131 -5.63 -6.11 27.12
N LEU A 132 -5.06 -6.05 25.91
CA LEU A 132 -4.50 -7.23 25.29
C LEU A 132 -3.13 -7.57 25.91
N PRO A 133 -2.78 -8.87 25.99
CA PRO A 133 -1.43 -9.28 26.34
C PRO A 133 -0.38 -8.61 25.45
N VAL A 134 0.74 -8.18 26.04
CA VAL A 134 1.81 -7.47 25.33
C VAL A 134 2.31 -8.22 24.08
N TRP A 135 2.37 -9.56 24.15
CA TRP A 135 2.79 -10.36 23.01
C TRP A 135 1.83 -10.26 21.82
N ILE A 136 0.51 -10.14 22.04
CA ILE A 136 -0.45 -9.92 20.94
C ILE A 136 -0.22 -8.55 20.30
N THR A 137 -0.02 -7.51 21.12
CA THR A 137 0.29 -6.16 20.61
C THR A 137 1.60 -6.17 19.81
N ALA A 138 2.62 -6.92 20.28
CA ALA A 138 3.89 -7.10 19.57
C ALA A 138 3.69 -7.81 18.22
N VAL A 139 2.94 -8.90 18.18
CA VAL A 139 2.65 -9.64 16.95
C VAL A 139 1.91 -8.75 15.94
N VAL A 140 0.90 -8.01 16.37
CA VAL A 140 0.16 -7.07 15.51
C VAL A 140 1.11 -6.01 14.93
N ALA A 141 2.00 -5.44 15.75
CA ALA A 141 2.96 -4.44 15.30
C ALA A 141 3.98 -5.03 14.31
N VAL A 142 4.52 -6.23 14.56
CA VAL A 142 5.46 -6.92 13.66
C VAL A 142 4.81 -7.20 12.31
N ILE A 143 3.58 -7.73 12.29
CA ILE A 143 2.85 -7.99 11.04
C ILE A 143 2.59 -6.67 10.29
N ALA A 144 2.15 -5.61 10.99
CA ALA A 144 1.92 -4.30 10.40
C ALA A 144 3.19 -3.74 9.75
N ILE A 145 4.35 -3.85 10.43
CA ILE A 145 5.65 -3.43 9.89
C ILE A 145 6.02 -4.28 8.67
N ALA A 146 5.92 -5.61 8.76
CA ALA A 146 6.30 -6.52 7.68
C ALA A 146 5.49 -6.25 6.40
N VAL A 147 4.17 -6.08 6.52
CA VAL A 147 3.29 -5.78 5.39
C VAL A 147 3.59 -4.40 4.81
N SER A 148 3.83 -3.40 5.66
CA SER A 148 4.18 -2.04 5.24
C SER A 148 5.50 -2.00 4.49
N VAL A 149 6.55 -2.63 5.03
CA VAL A 149 7.87 -2.72 4.38
C VAL A 149 7.75 -3.49 3.05
N GLY A 150 7.07 -4.63 3.05
CA GLY A 150 6.85 -5.42 1.83
C GLY A 150 6.16 -4.62 0.72
N GLY A 151 5.11 -3.86 1.06
CA GLY A 151 4.40 -2.99 0.12
C GLY A 151 5.28 -1.89 -0.46
N VAL A 152 6.07 -1.22 0.38
CA VAL A 152 7.00 -0.17 -0.07
C VAL A 152 8.13 -0.75 -0.93
N VAL A 153 8.72 -1.89 -0.53
CA VAL A 153 9.75 -2.58 -1.34
C VAL A 153 9.20 -2.99 -2.69
N GLN A 154 7.97 -3.54 -2.74
CA GLN A 154 7.34 -3.88 -4.01
C GLN A 154 7.12 -2.65 -4.89
N LEU A 155 6.70 -1.53 -4.30
CA LEU A 155 6.52 -0.28 -5.02
C LEU A 155 7.84 0.23 -5.63
N VAL A 156 8.95 0.16 -4.88
CA VAL A 156 10.29 0.52 -5.38
C VAL A 156 10.68 -0.38 -6.57
N ARG A 157 10.48 -1.69 -6.47
CA ARG A 157 10.75 -2.64 -7.57
C ARG A 157 9.95 -2.32 -8.84
N ILE A 158 8.70 -1.89 -8.68
CA ILE A 158 7.85 -1.46 -9.80
C ILE A 158 8.43 -0.19 -10.42
N GLY A 159 8.83 0.80 -9.61
CA GLY A 159 9.46 2.03 -10.07
C GLY A 159 10.74 1.77 -10.85
N ASP A 160 11.66 0.96 -10.31
CA ASP A 160 12.91 0.58 -10.97
C ASP A 160 12.68 -0.12 -12.31
N SER A 161 11.70 -1.06 -12.35
CA SER A 161 11.37 -1.77 -13.59
C SER A 161 10.77 -0.85 -14.65
N GLY A 162 9.98 0.14 -14.24
CA GLY A 162 9.44 1.17 -15.14
C GLY A 162 10.52 2.07 -15.72
N ALA A 163 11.46 2.51 -14.88
CA ALA A 163 12.61 3.27 -15.34
C ALA A 163 13.46 2.47 -16.34
N GLN A 164 13.74 1.20 -16.07
CA GLN A 164 14.47 0.33 -16.99
C GLN A 164 13.74 0.17 -18.33
N ALA A 165 12.42 0.01 -18.33
CA ALA A 165 11.62 -0.11 -19.55
C ALA A 165 11.67 1.15 -20.43
N GLU A 166 11.77 2.34 -19.83
CA GLU A 166 11.87 3.61 -20.56
C GLU A 166 13.27 3.82 -21.17
N TRP A 167 14.33 3.39 -20.47
CA TRP A 167 15.71 3.67 -20.88
C TRP A 167 16.36 2.55 -21.71
N SER A 168 15.85 1.31 -21.66
CA SER A 168 16.41 0.17 -22.40
C SER A 168 16.34 0.32 -23.92
N GLY A 169 15.41 1.13 -24.44
CA GLY A 169 15.28 1.43 -25.87
C GLY A 169 16.14 2.59 -26.38
N ARG A 170 16.77 3.35 -25.48
CA ARG A 170 17.63 4.48 -25.80
C ARG A 170 19.09 4.06 -25.64
N THR A 171 19.63 3.33 -26.61
CA THR A 171 21.09 3.23 -26.72
C THR A 171 21.62 4.62 -26.98
N VAL A 172 22.37 5.15 -26.02
CA VAL A 172 23.13 6.39 -26.17
C VAL A 172 24.10 6.15 -27.29
N GLY A 173 23.78 6.70 -28.48
CA GLY A 173 24.68 6.78 -29.61
C GLY A 173 25.67 7.94 -29.43
#